data_1e01983991dcdfde6099809a69760819
#
_entry.id   1e01983991dcdfde6099809a69760819
#
_cell.length_a   1.000
_cell.length_b   1.000
_cell.length_c   1.000
_cell.angle_alpha   90.00
_cell.angle_beta   90.00
_cell.angle_gamma   90.00
#
_symmetry.space_group_name_H-M   'P 1'
#
loop_
_entity.id
_entity.type
_entity.pdbx_description
1 polymer ?
#
loop_
_entity_poly.entity_id
_entity_poly.type
_entity_poly.pdbx_seq_one_letter_code
_entity_poly.pdbx_strand_id
1 'polypeptide(L)'
;MMHMKFACVAAGVPGRNFAEQCAAIARADCGGVETIVFPDTPFERWQAEVRAAASDAGIELVTVILGGLALHRTGQDAYVRESMQAIAELGASVLLTPEYAAQDPLPIFPPYPAAAAEEHARVCAAMRTIGRSATELRCAVHVEPITQFESRFCRSVADAAALCAAAESAHVSLVLDTHNMNITEASIVESMRTVGDRIGHMHFADSNRLPPGHGHIPFGPILATLDELRYGGWISFECAFPGEFGATLRRCVEELRRSVEVL
;
A
#
# COMPACT_ATOMS: atom_id res chain seq x y z
N MET A 1 5.78 16.18 -17.91
CA MET A 1 5.84 14.70 -18.02
C MET A 1 6.05 14.13 -16.64
N MET A 2 5.17 13.28 -16.17
CA MET A 2 5.23 12.65 -14.83
C MET A 2 6.50 11.79 -14.71
N HIS A 3 7.29 12.03 -13.67
CA HIS A 3 8.44 11.18 -13.35
C HIS A 3 7.97 10.03 -12.45
N MET A 4 7.73 8.85 -13.05
CA MET A 4 7.27 7.67 -12.32
C MET A 4 8.41 6.98 -11.59
N LYS A 5 8.24 6.75 -10.28
CA LYS A 5 9.09 5.92 -9.44
C LYS A 5 8.40 4.60 -9.19
N PHE A 6 9.10 3.49 -9.41
CA PHE A 6 8.54 2.16 -9.26
C PHE A 6 9.18 1.38 -8.11
N ALA A 7 8.34 0.68 -7.36
CA ALA A 7 8.71 -0.23 -6.30
C ALA A 7 8.00 -1.59 -6.45
N CYS A 8 8.40 -2.57 -5.66
CA CYS A 8 7.71 -3.86 -5.57
C CYS A 8 7.47 -4.22 -4.10
N VAL A 9 6.31 -4.81 -3.82
CA VAL A 9 6.05 -5.48 -2.56
C VAL A 9 6.83 -6.79 -2.55
N ALA A 10 7.75 -6.96 -1.60
CA ALA A 10 8.69 -8.08 -1.55
C ALA A 10 8.00 -9.45 -1.53
N ALA A 11 6.79 -9.55 -0.95
CA ALA A 11 6.04 -10.80 -0.89
C ALA A 11 5.75 -11.43 -2.28
N GLY A 12 5.68 -10.61 -3.35
CA GLY A 12 5.49 -11.07 -4.73
C GLY A 12 6.81 -11.34 -5.48
N VAL A 13 7.97 -11.12 -4.86
CA VAL A 13 9.29 -11.15 -5.51
C VAL A 13 10.01 -12.47 -5.19
N PRO A 14 10.64 -13.14 -6.17
CA PRO A 14 11.39 -14.35 -5.90
C PRO A 14 12.65 -14.07 -5.07
N GLY A 15 12.91 -14.93 -4.10
CA GLY A 15 14.06 -14.87 -3.20
C GLY A 15 13.81 -15.69 -1.94
N ARG A 16 14.85 -16.20 -1.32
CA ARG A 16 14.76 -16.98 -0.06
C ARG A 16 14.71 -16.09 1.17
N ASN A 17 15.08 -14.84 1.01
CA ASN A 17 15.11 -13.82 2.05
C ASN A 17 15.00 -12.43 1.43
N PHE A 18 14.83 -11.42 2.28
CA PHE A 18 14.62 -10.04 1.86
C PHE A 18 15.80 -9.46 1.03
N ALA A 19 17.05 -9.83 1.35
CA ALA A 19 18.21 -9.36 0.60
C ALA A 19 18.22 -9.89 -0.86
N GLU A 20 17.87 -11.17 -1.06
CA GLU A 20 17.73 -11.75 -2.40
C GLU A 20 16.58 -11.08 -3.19
N GLN A 21 15.48 -10.75 -2.53
CA GLN A 21 14.35 -10.02 -3.12
C GLN A 21 14.75 -8.60 -3.53
N CYS A 22 15.43 -7.84 -2.65
CA CYS A 22 15.98 -6.52 -3.00
C CYS A 22 16.92 -6.60 -4.21
N ALA A 23 17.83 -7.55 -4.23
CA ALA A 23 18.73 -7.75 -5.36
C ALA A 23 17.99 -8.12 -6.66
N ALA A 24 16.90 -8.89 -6.59
CA ALA A 24 16.08 -9.20 -7.76
C ALA A 24 15.35 -7.96 -8.32
N ILE A 25 14.81 -7.11 -7.42
CA ILE A 25 14.15 -5.84 -7.75
C ILE A 25 15.14 -4.88 -8.44
N ALA A 26 16.33 -4.71 -7.86
CA ALA A 26 17.37 -3.84 -8.42
C ALA A 26 17.80 -4.27 -9.82
N ARG A 27 17.98 -5.60 -10.05
CA ARG A 27 18.30 -6.13 -11.38
C ARG A 27 17.22 -5.92 -12.44
N ALA A 28 16.00 -5.60 -12.02
CA ALA A 28 14.88 -5.32 -12.91
C ALA A 28 14.63 -3.82 -13.14
N ASP A 29 15.61 -2.96 -12.79
CA ASP A 29 15.55 -1.50 -12.91
C ASP A 29 14.39 -0.86 -12.12
N CYS A 30 13.99 -1.49 -11.02
CA CYS A 30 13.01 -0.97 -10.08
C CYS A 30 13.74 -0.40 -8.86
N GLY A 31 13.41 0.84 -8.50
CA GLY A 31 14.19 1.63 -7.54
C GLY A 31 13.74 1.51 -6.09
N GLY A 32 12.65 0.80 -5.80
CA GLY A 32 12.10 0.72 -4.46
C GLY A 32 11.57 -0.66 -4.07
N VAL A 33 11.50 -0.90 -2.77
CA VAL A 33 10.94 -2.12 -2.17
C VAL A 33 10.01 -1.78 -1.03
N GLU A 34 8.99 -2.60 -0.85
CA GLU A 34 8.12 -2.62 0.31
C GLU A 34 8.19 -3.95 1.03
N THR A 35 7.96 -3.93 2.33
CA THR A 35 7.94 -5.13 3.17
C THR A 35 6.79 -5.09 4.17
N ILE A 36 6.59 -6.15 4.91
CA ILE A 36 5.55 -6.29 5.91
C ILE A 36 6.15 -6.63 7.28
N VAL A 37 5.59 -6.07 8.35
CA VAL A 37 5.88 -6.41 9.73
C VAL A 37 4.63 -6.91 10.45
N PHE A 38 4.82 -7.70 11.50
CA PHE A 38 3.76 -8.28 12.32
C PHE A 38 4.00 -7.99 13.80
N PRO A 39 3.02 -8.20 14.69
CA PRO A 39 3.15 -7.91 16.12
C PRO A 39 4.34 -8.56 16.84
N ASP A 40 4.85 -9.66 16.32
CA ASP A 40 6.00 -10.41 16.88
C ASP A 40 7.34 -10.09 16.18
N THR A 41 7.37 -9.08 15.32
CA THR A 41 8.59 -8.64 14.61
C THR A 41 9.63 -8.13 15.63
N PRO A 42 10.85 -8.69 15.66
CA PRO A 42 11.94 -8.17 16.50
C PRO A 42 12.56 -6.93 15.86
N PHE A 43 11.99 -5.75 16.11
CA PHE A 43 12.24 -4.51 15.33
C PHE A 43 13.72 -4.13 15.22
N GLU A 44 14.53 -4.20 16.29
CA GLU A 44 15.96 -3.85 16.21
C GLU A 44 16.71 -4.70 15.16
N ARG A 45 16.49 -6.00 15.20
CA ARG A 45 17.10 -6.93 14.24
C ARG A 45 16.55 -6.71 12.83
N TRP A 46 15.24 -6.58 12.72
CA TRP A 46 14.55 -6.34 11.46
C TRP A 46 15.03 -5.05 10.78
N GLN A 47 15.15 -3.94 11.52
CA GLN A 47 15.66 -2.67 10.97
C GLN A 47 17.08 -2.81 10.42
N ALA A 48 17.96 -3.52 11.13
CA ALA A 48 19.34 -3.74 10.68
C ALA A 48 19.39 -4.56 9.39
N GLU A 49 18.59 -5.64 9.32
CA GLU A 49 18.51 -6.53 8.15
C GLU A 49 17.92 -5.80 6.92
N VAL A 50 16.82 -5.05 7.10
CA VAL A 50 16.15 -4.35 6.00
C VAL A 50 17.01 -3.20 5.47
N ARG A 51 17.63 -2.43 6.37
CA ARG A 51 18.54 -1.34 5.98
C ARG A 51 19.74 -1.87 5.19
N ALA A 52 20.39 -2.93 5.66
CA ALA A 52 21.51 -3.53 4.96
C ALA A 52 21.09 -4.04 3.58
N ALA A 53 20.00 -4.79 3.48
CA ALA A 53 19.53 -5.38 2.24
C ALA A 53 19.18 -4.33 1.17
N ALA A 54 18.45 -3.27 1.54
CA ALA A 54 18.09 -2.20 0.62
C ALA A 54 19.33 -1.39 0.18
N SER A 55 20.24 -1.06 1.13
CA SER A 55 21.49 -0.36 0.85
C SER A 55 22.41 -1.16 -0.08
N ASP A 56 22.62 -2.45 0.19
CA ASP A 56 23.47 -3.33 -0.62
C ASP A 56 22.93 -3.50 -2.05
N ALA A 57 21.61 -3.49 -2.20
CA ALA A 57 20.96 -3.54 -3.50
C ALA A 57 20.89 -2.17 -4.22
N GLY A 58 21.16 -1.07 -3.52
CA GLY A 58 21.06 0.28 -4.06
C GLY A 58 19.63 0.73 -4.38
N ILE A 59 18.63 0.22 -3.62
CA ILE A 59 17.21 0.58 -3.77
C ILE A 59 16.66 1.20 -2.47
N GLU A 60 15.56 1.92 -2.57
CA GLU A 60 14.91 2.60 -1.45
C GLU A 60 13.90 1.68 -0.75
N LEU A 61 13.91 1.63 0.58
CA LEU A 61 12.77 1.10 1.34
C LEU A 61 11.68 2.18 1.34
N VAL A 62 10.60 1.93 0.61
CA VAL A 62 9.57 2.93 0.36
C VAL A 62 8.52 2.92 1.46
N THR A 63 7.94 1.76 1.69
CA THR A 63 6.78 1.58 2.57
C THR A 63 6.89 0.28 3.34
N VAL A 64 6.38 0.28 4.56
CA VAL A 64 6.27 -0.92 5.39
C VAL A 64 4.80 -1.12 5.78
N ILE A 65 4.29 -2.28 5.43
CA ILE A 65 2.90 -2.68 5.68
C ILE A 65 2.79 -3.21 7.11
N LEU A 66 1.83 -2.72 7.88
CA LEU A 66 1.50 -3.26 9.20
C LEU A 66 0.53 -4.43 9.07
N GLY A 67 1.03 -5.64 9.11
CA GLY A 67 0.23 -6.86 9.13
C GLY A 67 -0.38 -7.15 10.49
N GLY A 68 -1.43 -7.96 10.51
CA GLY A 68 -2.07 -8.40 11.74
C GLY A 68 -2.84 -7.32 12.51
N LEU A 69 -3.15 -6.19 11.90
CA LEU A 69 -3.92 -5.13 12.52
C LEU A 69 -5.39 -5.50 12.71
N ALA A 70 -5.94 -5.06 13.84
CA ALA A 70 -7.35 -5.11 14.19
C ALA A 70 -7.67 -3.92 15.12
N LEU A 71 -7.66 -2.70 14.58
CA LEU A 71 -7.77 -1.43 15.35
C LEU A 71 -9.07 -1.28 16.14
N HIS A 72 -10.09 -2.08 15.84
CA HIS A 72 -11.32 -2.17 16.64
C HIS A 72 -11.14 -2.95 17.95
N ARG A 73 -10.01 -3.68 18.12
CA ARG A 73 -9.67 -4.45 19.33
C ARG A 73 -8.72 -3.66 20.22
N THR A 74 -8.72 -3.97 21.49
CA THR A 74 -7.75 -3.43 22.45
C THR A 74 -6.39 -4.13 22.35
N GLY A 75 -5.31 -3.47 22.80
CA GLY A 75 -3.98 -4.07 22.90
C GLY A 75 -3.10 -3.93 21.65
N GLN A 76 -3.52 -3.17 20.65
CA GLN A 76 -2.73 -2.93 19.42
C GLN A 76 -1.81 -1.70 19.52
N ASP A 77 -2.01 -0.85 20.51
CA ASP A 77 -1.35 0.48 20.59
C ASP A 77 0.19 0.37 20.68
N ALA A 78 0.70 -0.63 21.41
CA ALA A 78 2.15 -0.84 21.54
C ALA A 78 2.75 -1.21 20.18
N TYR A 79 2.18 -2.22 19.53
CA TYR A 79 2.62 -2.67 18.22
C TYR A 79 2.62 -1.54 17.18
N VAL A 80 1.53 -0.79 17.08
CA VAL A 80 1.43 0.33 16.13
C VAL A 80 2.50 1.39 16.42
N ARG A 81 2.68 1.79 17.67
CA ARG A 81 3.67 2.81 18.05
C ARG A 81 5.10 2.35 17.80
N GLU A 82 5.45 1.13 18.19
CA GLU A 82 6.79 0.56 17.98
C GLU A 82 7.10 0.40 16.50
N SER A 83 6.12 -0.09 15.70
CA SER A 83 6.25 -0.17 14.26
C SER A 83 6.49 1.20 13.63
N MET A 84 5.67 2.20 13.97
CA MET A 84 5.81 3.55 13.42
C MET A 84 7.16 4.17 13.77
N GLN A 85 7.65 3.99 15.01
CA GLN A 85 8.97 4.46 15.41
C GLN A 85 10.08 3.80 14.58
N ALA A 86 10.06 2.47 14.51
CA ALA A 86 11.06 1.70 13.78
C ALA A 86 11.08 2.05 12.27
N ILE A 87 9.90 2.24 11.66
CA ILE A 87 9.78 2.57 10.24
C ILE A 87 10.23 4.01 9.98
N ALA A 88 9.86 4.96 10.84
CA ALA A 88 10.30 6.36 10.75
C ALA A 88 11.84 6.49 10.80
N GLU A 89 12.51 5.71 11.65
CA GLU A 89 13.98 5.66 11.75
C GLU A 89 14.66 5.11 10.49
N LEU A 90 13.94 4.36 9.67
CA LEU A 90 14.38 3.90 8.35
C LEU A 90 14.12 4.93 7.24
N GLY A 91 13.35 5.99 7.51
CA GLY A 91 12.95 6.98 6.53
C GLY A 91 11.84 6.49 5.58
N ALA A 92 11.21 5.35 5.88
CA ALA A 92 10.12 4.79 5.10
C ALA A 92 8.75 5.30 5.58
N SER A 93 7.72 5.08 4.77
CA SER A 93 6.33 5.33 5.15
C SER A 93 5.68 4.07 5.74
N VAL A 94 4.62 4.29 6.52
CA VAL A 94 3.77 3.22 7.05
C VAL A 94 2.57 3.02 6.14
N LEU A 95 2.23 1.78 5.83
CA LEU A 95 0.97 1.41 5.20
C LEU A 95 0.14 0.58 6.17
N LEU A 96 -1.12 0.90 6.30
CA LEU A 96 -2.06 0.15 7.14
C LEU A 96 -3.45 0.07 6.53
N THR A 97 -4.13 -1.03 6.85
CA THR A 97 -5.58 -1.12 6.82
C THR A 97 -6.10 -1.40 8.23
N PRO A 98 -7.24 -0.83 8.66
CA PRO A 98 -7.72 -0.94 10.04
C PRO A 98 -7.99 -2.37 10.52
N GLU A 99 -8.34 -3.23 9.60
CA GLU A 99 -8.56 -4.65 9.81
C GLU A 99 -8.22 -5.38 8.52
N TYR A 100 -7.33 -6.35 8.63
CA TYR A 100 -7.13 -7.36 7.60
C TYR A 100 -7.53 -8.70 8.21
N ALA A 101 -8.73 -9.12 7.94
CA ALA A 101 -9.25 -10.41 8.41
C ALA A 101 -9.96 -11.09 7.25
N ALA A 102 -9.30 -12.09 6.69
CA ALA A 102 -10.04 -13.09 5.93
C ALA A 102 -11.11 -13.68 6.85
N GLN A 103 -12.37 -13.45 6.55
CA GLN A 103 -13.48 -14.00 7.35
C GLN A 103 -13.77 -15.42 6.88
N ASP A 104 -13.85 -16.33 7.83
CA ASP A 104 -14.22 -17.71 7.55
C ASP A 104 -15.59 -17.99 8.20
N PRO A 105 -16.60 -18.43 7.44
CA PRO A 105 -16.60 -18.58 5.98
C PRO A 105 -16.71 -17.23 5.25
N LEU A 106 -16.04 -17.12 4.10
CA LEU A 106 -16.25 -15.99 3.18
C LEU A 106 -17.73 -15.96 2.75
N PRO A 107 -18.43 -14.81 2.79
CA PRO A 107 -19.80 -14.74 2.30
C PRO A 107 -19.81 -14.91 0.79
N ILE A 108 -20.75 -15.71 0.32
CA ILE A 108 -21.01 -15.87 -1.11
C ILE A 108 -21.62 -14.59 -1.70
N PHE A 109 -22.40 -13.89 -0.88
CA PHE A 109 -23.10 -12.66 -1.28
C PHE A 109 -22.66 -11.49 -0.39
N PRO A 110 -21.84 -10.55 -0.89
CA PRO A 110 -21.56 -9.29 -0.20
C PRO A 110 -22.80 -8.36 -0.24
N PRO A 111 -22.86 -7.30 0.59
CA PRO A 111 -21.79 -6.92 1.51
C PRO A 111 -21.86 -7.67 2.84
N TYR A 112 -20.71 -7.80 3.50
CA TYR A 112 -20.68 -8.13 4.92
C TYR A 112 -21.50 -7.13 5.74
N PRO A 113 -22.04 -7.55 6.89
CA PRO A 113 -22.58 -6.59 7.83
C PRO A 113 -21.53 -5.51 8.10
N ALA A 114 -21.95 -4.25 8.06
CA ALA A 114 -21.10 -3.17 8.47
C ALA A 114 -20.63 -3.39 9.93
N ALA A 115 -19.44 -2.90 10.26
CA ALA A 115 -18.96 -2.92 11.62
C ALA A 115 -19.95 -2.19 12.55
N ALA A 116 -20.09 -2.66 13.79
CA ALA A 116 -20.91 -1.99 14.78
C ALA A 116 -20.40 -0.55 15.02
N ALA A 117 -21.31 0.38 15.32
CA ALA A 117 -20.96 1.79 15.54
C ALA A 117 -19.87 1.97 16.60
N GLU A 118 -19.89 1.14 17.66
CA GLU A 118 -18.88 1.16 18.72
C GLU A 118 -17.51 0.67 18.23
N GLU A 119 -17.46 -0.33 17.36
CA GLU A 119 -16.22 -0.80 16.74
C GLU A 119 -15.64 0.28 15.83
N HIS A 120 -16.49 0.92 15.02
CA HIS A 120 -16.07 2.02 14.16
C HIS A 120 -15.54 3.21 14.97
N ALA A 121 -16.18 3.55 16.08
CA ALA A 121 -15.71 4.60 16.98
C ALA A 121 -14.32 4.28 17.56
N ARG A 122 -14.05 3.01 17.89
CA ARG A 122 -12.72 2.57 18.34
C ARG A 122 -11.67 2.72 17.23
N VAL A 123 -11.98 2.34 15.99
CA VAL A 123 -11.09 2.55 14.85
C VAL A 123 -10.78 4.03 14.66
N CYS A 124 -11.78 4.92 14.68
CA CYS A 124 -11.57 6.36 14.59
C CYS A 124 -10.71 6.91 15.74
N ALA A 125 -10.87 6.38 16.97
CA ALA A 125 -10.02 6.75 18.10
C ALA A 125 -8.57 6.30 17.92
N ALA A 126 -8.34 5.10 17.40
CA ALA A 126 -7.02 4.61 17.05
C ALA A 126 -6.39 5.46 15.93
N MET A 127 -7.16 5.84 14.90
CA MET A 127 -6.68 6.71 13.82
C MET A 127 -6.23 8.08 14.35
N ARG A 128 -6.94 8.69 15.30
CA ARG A 128 -6.46 9.94 15.96
C ARG A 128 -5.13 9.74 16.67
N THR A 129 -4.92 8.60 17.33
CA THR A 129 -3.65 8.29 17.99
C THR A 129 -2.54 8.10 16.97
N ILE A 130 -2.79 7.37 15.89
CA ILE A 130 -1.87 7.20 14.75
C ILE A 130 -1.53 8.57 14.15
N GLY A 131 -2.50 9.44 13.93
CA GLY A 131 -2.27 10.78 13.38
C GLY A 131 -1.37 11.65 14.25
N ARG A 132 -1.51 11.59 15.58
CA ARG A 132 -0.58 12.27 16.51
C ARG A 132 0.82 11.71 16.41
N SER A 133 0.98 10.38 16.45
CA SER A 133 2.28 9.71 16.29
C SER A 133 2.93 10.03 14.94
N ALA A 134 2.16 10.03 13.85
CA ALA A 134 2.63 10.40 12.52
C ALA A 134 3.19 11.82 12.49
N THR A 135 2.52 12.76 13.15
CA THR A 135 2.97 14.16 13.26
C THR A 135 4.24 14.28 14.11
N GLU A 136 4.28 13.62 15.27
CA GLU A 136 5.43 13.65 16.19
C GLU A 136 6.69 13.05 15.56
N LEU A 137 6.53 11.91 14.89
CA LEU A 137 7.61 11.20 14.21
C LEU A 137 7.96 11.77 12.83
N ARG A 138 7.14 12.68 12.30
CA ARG A 138 7.22 13.15 10.90
C ARG A 138 7.22 12.00 9.91
N CYS A 139 6.45 10.97 10.19
CA CYS A 139 6.35 9.74 9.39
C CYS A 139 5.07 9.78 8.55
N ALA A 140 5.18 9.54 7.26
CA ALA A 140 4.02 9.40 6.41
C ALA A 140 3.30 8.08 6.72
N VAL A 141 1.98 8.15 6.80
CA VAL A 141 1.10 6.99 7.00
C VAL A 141 0.07 6.95 5.88
N HIS A 142 -0.06 5.81 5.24
CA HIS A 142 -0.99 5.58 4.16
C HIS A 142 -2.06 4.58 4.57
N VAL A 143 -3.33 4.95 4.45
CA VAL A 143 -4.47 4.07 4.72
C VAL A 143 -4.92 3.42 3.43
N GLU A 144 -4.95 2.11 3.41
CA GLU A 144 -5.36 1.32 2.25
C GLU A 144 -6.80 0.83 2.40
N PRO A 145 -7.71 1.18 1.45
CA PRO A 145 -8.97 0.49 1.29
C PRO A 145 -8.72 -0.86 0.61
N ILE A 146 -9.22 -1.91 1.25
CA ILE A 146 -9.21 -3.26 0.70
C ILE A 146 -10.63 -3.72 0.35
N THR A 147 -10.78 -4.96 -0.11
CA THR A 147 -12.09 -5.40 -0.58
C THR A 147 -13.06 -5.64 0.58
N GLN A 148 -14.36 -5.60 0.26
CA GLN A 148 -15.43 -5.97 1.20
C GLN A 148 -15.36 -7.43 1.67
N PHE A 149 -14.51 -8.24 1.08
CA PHE A 149 -14.28 -9.64 1.47
C PHE A 149 -13.20 -9.76 2.56
N GLU A 150 -12.44 -8.68 2.80
CA GLU A 150 -11.24 -8.67 3.65
C GLU A 150 -11.35 -7.68 4.81
N SER A 151 -12.22 -6.67 4.71
CA SER A 151 -12.42 -5.68 5.77
C SER A 151 -13.90 -5.34 5.96
N ARG A 152 -14.26 -5.00 7.21
CA ARG A 152 -15.57 -4.43 7.57
C ARG A 152 -15.53 -2.91 7.70
N PHE A 153 -14.34 -2.30 7.76
CA PHE A 153 -14.12 -0.90 8.11
C PHE A 153 -13.64 -0.02 6.95
N CYS A 154 -12.86 -0.57 6.05
CA CYS A 154 -12.19 0.20 5.00
C CYS A 154 -12.31 -0.55 3.67
N ARG A 155 -13.44 -0.40 2.99
CA ARG A 155 -13.85 -1.19 1.84
C ARG A 155 -13.97 -0.38 0.55
N SER A 156 -13.73 0.92 0.66
CA SER A 156 -13.79 1.86 -0.47
C SER A 156 -12.84 3.02 -0.26
N VAL A 157 -12.54 3.72 -1.33
CA VAL A 157 -11.76 4.97 -1.27
C VAL A 157 -12.44 6.00 -0.35
N ALA A 158 -13.77 6.03 -0.31
CA ALA A 158 -14.52 6.92 0.58
C ALA A 158 -14.33 6.55 2.06
N ASP A 159 -14.33 5.25 2.40
CA ASP A 159 -14.06 4.79 3.77
C ASP A 159 -12.65 5.19 4.21
N ALA A 160 -11.65 4.93 3.36
CA ALA A 160 -10.25 5.32 3.64
C ALA A 160 -10.10 6.83 3.81
N ALA A 161 -10.75 7.63 2.97
CA ALA A 161 -10.75 9.08 3.07
C ALA A 161 -11.37 9.58 4.40
N ALA A 162 -12.43 8.94 4.88
CA ALA A 162 -13.04 9.23 6.16
C ALA A 162 -12.10 8.89 7.33
N LEU A 163 -11.38 7.76 7.25
CA LEU A 163 -10.38 7.37 8.26
C LEU A 163 -9.16 8.30 8.27
N CYS A 164 -8.68 8.72 7.10
CA CYS A 164 -7.64 9.74 7.01
C CYS A 164 -8.08 11.06 7.65
N ALA A 165 -9.32 11.48 7.42
CA ALA A 165 -9.87 12.68 8.05
C ALA A 165 -9.96 12.51 9.58
N ALA A 166 -10.35 11.32 10.07
CA ALA A 166 -10.42 11.02 11.50
C ALA A 166 -9.04 11.03 12.19
N ALA A 167 -7.95 10.85 11.45
CA ALA A 167 -6.59 10.93 12.00
C ALA A 167 -6.15 12.36 12.34
N GLU A 168 -6.80 13.39 11.80
CA GLU A 168 -6.54 14.81 12.07
C GLU A 168 -5.06 15.21 11.86
N SER A 169 -4.39 14.62 10.85
CA SER A 169 -2.97 14.83 10.58
C SER A 169 -2.69 14.92 9.08
N ALA A 170 -1.89 15.91 8.69
CA ALA A 170 -1.42 16.05 7.31
C ALA A 170 -0.41 14.95 6.88
N HIS A 171 0.11 14.18 7.84
CA HIS A 171 0.99 13.04 7.56
C HIS A 171 0.22 11.76 7.22
N VAL A 172 -1.14 11.79 7.27
CA VAL A 172 -1.99 10.64 6.95
C VAL A 172 -2.68 10.85 5.61
N SER A 173 -2.48 9.93 4.69
CA SER A 173 -2.98 9.96 3.31
C SER A 173 -3.48 8.57 2.88
N LEU A 174 -3.81 8.41 1.59
CA LEU A 174 -4.34 7.15 1.07
C LEU A 174 -3.29 6.37 0.26
N VAL A 175 -3.37 5.05 0.35
CA VAL A 175 -2.91 4.15 -0.73
C VAL A 175 -4.10 3.82 -1.60
N LEU A 176 -3.92 3.81 -2.91
CA LEU A 176 -4.92 3.32 -3.85
C LEU A 176 -4.37 2.09 -4.58
N ASP A 177 -4.98 0.94 -4.36
CA ASP A 177 -4.67 -0.32 -5.05
C ASP A 177 -5.65 -0.53 -6.21
N THR A 178 -5.12 -0.64 -7.43
CA THR A 178 -5.93 -0.75 -8.65
C THR A 178 -6.74 -2.04 -8.70
N HIS A 179 -6.26 -3.15 -8.14
CA HIS A 179 -7.01 -4.39 -8.04
C HIS A 179 -8.18 -4.27 -7.06
N ASN A 180 -7.93 -3.74 -5.87
CA ASN A 180 -8.97 -3.53 -4.87
C ASN A 180 -10.05 -2.58 -5.39
N MET A 181 -9.64 -1.45 -6.00
CA MET A 181 -10.56 -0.49 -6.61
C MET A 181 -11.37 -1.09 -7.76
N ASN A 182 -10.81 -2.01 -8.55
CA ASN A 182 -11.54 -2.70 -9.61
C ASN A 182 -12.71 -3.57 -9.07
N ILE A 183 -12.63 -3.97 -7.80
CA ILE A 183 -13.69 -4.75 -7.13
C ILE A 183 -14.70 -3.82 -6.43
N THR A 184 -14.22 -2.74 -5.85
CA THR A 184 -14.99 -1.94 -4.89
C THR A 184 -15.54 -0.64 -5.46
N GLU A 185 -14.90 -0.06 -6.49
CA GLU A 185 -15.27 1.24 -7.03
C GLU A 185 -16.07 1.13 -8.33
N ALA A 186 -17.05 1.98 -8.51
CA ALA A 186 -17.78 2.08 -9.78
C ALA A 186 -16.90 2.64 -10.92
N SER A 187 -15.93 3.47 -10.58
CA SER A 187 -14.93 4.03 -11.48
C SER A 187 -13.65 4.34 -10.72
N ILE A 188 -12.55 3.68 -11.09
CA ILE A 188 -11.23 3.93 -10.52
C ILE A 188 -10.84 5.40 -10.70
N VAL A 189 -10.95 5.91 -11.91
CA VAL A 189 -10.56 7.28 -12.28
C VAL A 189 -11.33 8.35 -11.49
N GLU A 190 -12.65 8.20 -11.37
CA GLU A 190 -13.46 9.15 -10.61
C GLU A 190 -13.17 9.11 -9.12
N SER A 191 -12.93 7.91 -8.56
CA SER A 191 -12.52 7.77 -7.16
C SER A 191 -11.16 8.42 -6.91
N MET A 192 -10.19 8.28 -7.83
CA MET A 192 -8.89 8.97 -7.76
C MET A 192 -9.06 10.51 -7.78
N ARG A 193 -9.87 11.04 -8.71
CA ARG A 193 -10.14 12.49 -8.78
C ARG A 193 -10.80 13.03 -7.53
N THR A 194 -11.71 12.25 -6.92
CA THR A 194 -12.42 12.65 -5.69
C THR A 194 -11.46 12.86 -4.51
N VAL A 195 -10.40 12.06 -4.39
CA VAL A 195 -9.43 12.18 -3.31
C VAL A 195 -8.23 13.08 -3.66
N GLY A 196 -7.92 13.21 -4.94
CA GLY A 196 -6.96 14.20 -5.46
C GLY A 196 -5.58 14.10 -4.83
N ASP A 197 -5.11 15.20 -4.25
CA ASP A 197 -3.79 15.34 -3.62
C ASP A 197 -3.59 14.51 -2.33
N ARG A 198 -4.66 13.86 -1.84
CA ARG A 198 -4.57 12.94 -0.71
C ARG A 198 -4.04 11.55 -1.09
N ILE A 199 -3.76 11.29 -2.37
CA ILE A 199 -3.10 10.05 -2.81
C ILE A 199 -1.63 10.13 -2.42
N GLY A 200 -1.22 9.39 -1.39
CA GLY A 200 0.16 9.34 -0.93
C GLY A 200 0.97 8.22 -1.57
N HIS A 201 0.31 7.14 -1.95
CA HIS A 201 0.94 5.95 -2.52
C HIS A 201 0.00 5.20 -3.48
N MET A 202 0.57 4.44 -4.42
CA MET A 202 -0.19 3.62 -5.36
C MET A 202 0.29 2.17 -5.35
N HIS A 203 -0.64 1.24 -5.26
CA HIS A 203 -0.41 -0.16 -5.58
C HIS A 203 -0.98 -0.52 -6.95
N PHE A 204 -0.15 -1.08 -7.80
CA PHE A 204 -0.54 -1.54 -9.12
C PHE A 204 -0.59 -3.06 -9.18
N ALA A 205 -1.76 -3.58 -9.45
CA ALA A 205 -2.02 -4.95 -9.87
C ALA A 205 -3.20 -4.94 -10.83
N ASP A 206 -3.20 -5.81 -11.82
CA ASP A 206 -4.33 -5.97 -12.74
C ASP A 206 -5.49 -6.75 -12.06
N SER A 207 -6.61 -6.87 -12.74
CA SER A 207 -7.83 -7.51 -12.26
C SER A 207 -7.67 -8.94 -11.75
N ASN A 208 -6.61 -9.61 -12.15
CA ASN A 208 -6.26 -10.99 -11.80
C ASN A 208 -5.05 -11.10 -10.85
N ARG A 209 -4.65 -9.98 -10.17
CA ARG A 209 -3.47 -9.88 -9.29
C ARG A 209 -2.15 -10.20 -10.00
N LEU A 210 -2.10 -10.07 -11.33
CA LEU A 210 -0.88 -10.08 -12.14
C LEU A 210 -0.45 -8.63 -12.46
N PRO A 211 0.73 -8.39 -13.05
CA PRO A 211 1.17 -7.05 -13.41
C PRO A 211 0.22 -6.37 -14.40
N PRO A 212 0.19 -5.03 -14.47
CA PRO A 212 -0.55 -4.27 -15.47
C PRO A 212 -0.40 -4.81 -16.89
N GLY A 213 -1.52 -4.93 -17.60
CA GLY A 213 -1.56 -5.48 -18.96
C GLY A 213 -1.81 -6.99 -19.05
N HIS A 214 -1.91 -7.68 -17.91
CA HIS A 214 -2.25 -9.11 -17.85
C HIS A 214 -3.74 -9.40 -17.57
N GLY A 215 -4.53 -8.39 -17.26
CA GLY A 215 -5.98 -8.46 -17.02
C GLY A 215 -6.74 -7.46 -17.89
N HIS A 216 -7.75 -6.81 -17.31
CA HIS A 216 -8.64 -5.90 -18.05
C HIS A 216 -8.69 -4.48 -17.46
N ILE A 217 -7.90 -4.15 -16.45
CA ILE A 217 -7.88 -2.79 -15.89
C ILE A 217 -7.25 -1.84 -16.92
N PRO A 218 -7.93 -0.73 -17.27
CA PRO A 218 -7.41 0.22 -18.25
C PRO A 218 -6.38 1.16 -17.61
N PHE A 219 -5.11 0.80 -17.58
CA PHE A 219 -4.05 1.60 -16.93
C PHE A 219 -3.79 2.94 -17.62
N GLY A 220 -4.04 3.09 -18.92
CA GLY A 220 -3.90 4.38 -19.61
C GLY A 220 -4.66 5.54 -18.95
N PRO A 221 -5.98 5.44 -18.76
CA PRO A 221 -6.76 6.44 -18.01
C PRO A 221 -6.30 6.67 -16.56
N ILE A 222 -5.82 5.62 -15.87
CA ILE A 222 -5.29 5.75 -14.51
C ILE A 222 -4.01 6.60 -14.52
N LEU A 223 -3.08 6.31 -15.43
CA LEU A 223 -1.84 7.08 -15.59
C LEU A 223 -2.11 8.54 -15.99
N ALA A 224 -3.07 8.76 -16.91
CA ALA A 224 -3.50 10.09 -17.29
C ALA A 224 -4.03 10.88 -16.08
N THR A 225 -4.81 10.23 -15.23
CA THR A 225 -5.32 10.86 -14.00
C THR A 225 -4.21 11.16 -13.00
N LEU A 226 -3.21 10.28 -12.84
CA LEU A 226 -2.05 10.55 -12.00
C LEU A 226 -1.24 11.75 -12.50
N ASP A 227 -1.06 11.90 -13.83
CA ASP A 227 -0.40 13.07 -14.42
C ASP A 227 -1.22 14.35 -14.23
N GLU A 228 -2.54 14.30 -14.46
CA GLU A 228 -3.50 15.38 -14.18
C GLU A 228 -3.39 15.86 -12.72
N LEU A 229 -3.34 14.93 -11.77
CA LEU A 229 -3.19 15.20 -10.34
C LEU A 229 -1.76 15.56 -9.92
N ARG A 230 -0.80 15.57 -10.84
CA ARG A 230 0.62 15.82 -10.58
C ARG A 230 1.19 14.88 -9.52
N TYR A 231 0.78 13.63 -9.55
CA TYR A 231 1.25 12.63 -8.61
C TYR A 231 2.77 12.40 -8.76
N GLY A 232 3.52 12.60 -7.68
CA GLY A 232 4.98 12.41 -7.66
C GLY A 232 5.44 11.31 -6.71
N GLY A 233 4.50 10.52 -6.19
CA GLY A 233 4.78 9.42 -5.28
C GLY A 233 5.30 8.15 -5.98
N TRP A 234 5.37 7.07 -5.22
CA TRP A 234 5.77 5.76 -5.71
C TRP A 234 4.57 4.97 -6.24
N ILE A 235 4.83 4.15 -7.24
CA ILE A 235 3.91 3.14 -7.76
C ILE A 235 4.55 1.78 -7.46
N SER A 236 3.95 1.01 -6.56
CA SER A 236 4.44 -0.31 -6.19
C SER A 236 3.64 -1.42 -6.85
N PHE A 237 4.33 -2.40 -7.37
CA PHE A 237 3.70 -3.62 -7.87
C PHE A 237 3.38 -4.56 -6.69
N GLU A 238 2.09 -4.69 -6.38
CA GLU A 238 1.58 -5.64 -5.39
C GLU A 238 0.84 -6.78 -6.11
N CYS A 239 1.61 -7.63 -6.79
CA CYS A 239 1.09 -8.68 -7.65
C CYS A 239 2.02 -9.90 -7.72
N ALA A 240 1.50 -11.00 -8.24
CA ALA A 240 2.32 -12.15 -8.61
C ALA A 240 2.90 -11.96 -10.01
N PHE A 241 4.15 -12.35 -10.21
CA PHE A 241 4.81 -12.22 -11.52
C PHE A 241 4.85 -13.56 -12.25
N PRO A 242 4.18 -13.68 -13.42
CA PRO A 242 4.24 -14.89 -14.22
C PRO A 242 5.58 -15.00 -14.95
N GLY A 243 6.15 -16.21 -15.00
CA GLY A 243 7.38 -16.49 -15.72
C GLY A 243 8.64 -15.95 -15.04
N GLU A 244 9.58 -15.39 -15.81
CA GLU A 244 10.82 -14.83 -15.28
C GLU A 244 10.55 -13.42 -14.75
N PHE A 245 10.75 -13.23 -13.46
CA PHE A 245 10.41 -12.00 -12.72
C PHE A 245 11.02 -10.73 -13.34
N GLY A 246 12.34 -10.74 -13.55
CA GLY A 246 13.03 -9.53 -14.01
C GLY A 246 12.62 -9.10 -15.42
N ALA A 247 12.41 -10.05 -16.34
CA ALA A 247 11.93 -9.74 -17.69
C ALA A 247 10.48 -9.22 -17.67
N THR A 248 9.63 -9.84 -16.85
CA THR A 248 8.23 -9.43 -16.73
C THR A 248 8.11 -8.03 -16.13
N LEU A 249 8.86 -7.74 -15.06
CA LEU A 249 8.85 -6.43 -14.42
C LEU A 249 9.38 -5.33 -15.34
N ARG A 250 10.54 -5.54 -15.98
CA ARG A 250 11.10 -4.55 -16.93
C ARG A 250 10.12 -4.22 -18.05
N ARG A 251 9.52 -5.24 -18.69
CA ARG A 251 8.53 -5.03 -19.74
C ARG A 251 7.33 -4.21 -19.23
N CYS A 252 6.81 -4.53 -18.05
CA CYS A 252 5.69 -3.82 -17.47
C CYS A 252 6.06 -2.34 -17.21
N VAL A 253 7.20 -2.06 -16.61
CA VAL A 253 7.70 -0.69 -16.38
C VAL A 253 7.87 0.08 -17.68
N GLU A 254 8.43 -0.54 -18.73
CA GLU A 254 8.59 0.08 -20.05
C GLU A 254 7.24 0.40 -20.72
N GLU A 255 6.27 -0.49 -20.59
CA GLU A 255 4.92 -0.29 -21.15
C GLU A 255 4.17 0.83 -20.43
N LEU A 256 4.27 0.92 -19.10
CA LEU A 256 3.69 2.01 -18.33
C LEU A 256 4.35 3.36 -18.67
N ARG A 257 5.67 3.42 -18.80
CA ARG A 257 6.40 4.64 -19.19
C ARG A 257 5.98 5.10 -20.58
N ARG A 258 5.92 4.20 -21.56
CA ARG A 258 5.46 4.52 -22.92
C ARG A 258 4.03 5.03 -22.94
N SER A 259 3.16 4.50 -22.09
CA SER A 259 1.75 4.96 -22.01
C SER A 259 1.63 6.41 -21.55
N VAL A 260 2.58 6.92 -20.76
CA VAL A 260 2.62 8.34 -20.33
C VAL A 260 3.24 9.25 -21.39
N GLU A 261 4.16 8.76 -22.22
CA GLU A 261 4.77 9.57 -23.29
C GLU A 261 3.78 9.92 -24.43
N VAL A 262 2.70 9.18 -24.52
CA VAL A 262 1.64 9.37 -25.55
C VAL A 262 0.49 10.24 -25.04
N LEU A 263 0.45 10.58 -23.74
CA LEU A 263 -0.53 11.48 -23.13
C LEU A 263 -0.12 12.95 -23.33
#